data_40594067bcd9f5c2c98d32ebbba01dd5
#
_entry.id   40594067bcd9f5c2c98d32ebbba01dd5
#
_cell.length_a   1.000
_cell.length_b   1.000
_cell.length_c   1.000
_cell.angle_alpha   90.00
_cell.angle_beta   90.00
_cell.angle_gamma   90.00
#
_symmetry.space_group_name_H-M   'P 1'
#
loop_
_entity.id
_entity.type
_entity.pdbx_description
1 polymer ?
#
loop_
_entity_poly.entity_id
_entity_poly.type
_entity_poly.pdbx_seq_one_letter_code
_entity_poly.pdbx_strand_id
1 'polypeptide(L)'
;MTNFTAEAFTLLSIGLSVLGLRICVRTRTMGMRNLEWDDYFMIAAAFLYSAETALAYTVGAYWQGLANNGMTNEERKALDTRSQEYLFRVNGSKTQVTGWVVYITLLWTMKAAMCVFYLRLTDGLKIYRSRVYAGILLIFTTWAVVLLSILLGCHPLHKYWQINPDPGNHCQPAVSRINLFVTVILNALTDAYLLSIPMPMFWSVRIPTRKKIGLITLFSGGAFVMTAGVLRCVLILRNPSKGAEQAGYWAVRETFVAVVTTNLPVVIPFMQRKLSPILGSISSTSRLNNGTCGRGDGRNN
;
A
#
# COMPACT_ATOMS: atom_id res chain seq x y z
N MET A 1 -20.49 -4.14 -10.25
CA MET A 1 -20.00 -2.78 -9.96
C MET A 1 -20.31 -2.33 -8.54
N THR A 2 -21.53 -2.50 -8.03
CA THR A 2 -21.89 -2.10 -6.64
C THR A 2 -20.99 -2.69 -5.56
N ASN A 3 -20.56 -3.94 -5.69
CA ASN A 3 -19.71 -4.61 -4.71
C ASN A 3 -18.30 -4.02 -4.64
N PHE A 4 -17.69 -3.67 -5.81
CA PHE A 4 -16.35 -3.07 -5.80
C PHE A 4 -16.35 -1.65 -5.24
N THR A 5 -17.34 -0.84 -5.59
CA THR A 5 -17.46 0.53 -5.06
C THR A 5 -17.56 0.51 -3.53
N ALA A 6 -18.44 -0.33 -2.98
CA ALA A 6 -18.56 -0.48 -1.53
C ALA A 6 -17.26 -0.98 -0.89
N GLU A 7 -16.59 -1.97 -1.50
CA GLU A 7 -15.29 -2.48 -1.04
C GLU A 7 -14.22 -1.38 -1.05
N ALA A 8 -14.04 -0.66 -2.17
CA ALA A 8 -13.01 0.35 -2.31
C ALA A 8 -13.15 1.50 -1.30
N PHE A 9 -14.37 2.03 -1.12
CA PHE A 9 -14.61 3.08 -0.13
C PHE A 9 -14.54 2.58 1.31
N THR A 10 -14.87 1.32 1.59
CA THR A 10 -14.68 0.71 2.91
C THR A 10 -13.20 0.60 3.23
N LEU A 11 -12.38 0.07 2.30
CA LEU A 11 -10.93 -0.02 2.46
C LEU A 11 -10.29 1.36 2.61
N LEU A 12 -10.73 2.35 1.83
CA LEU A 12 -10.30 3.74 1.96
C LEU A 12 -10.59 4.29 3.36
N SER A 13 -11.82 4.11 3.85
CA SER A 13 -12.23 4.63 5.17
C SER A 13 -11.42 4.00 6.30
N ILE A 14 -11.19 2.69 6.24
CA ILE A 14 -10.36 1.98 7.24
C ILE A 14 -8.91 2.45 7.14
N GLY A 15 -8.34 2.54 5.94
CA GLY A 15 -6.96 2.98 5.74
C GLY A 15 -6.73 4.42 6.22
N LEU A 16 -7.63 5.35 5.90
CA LEU A 16 -7.58 6.73 6.39
C LEU A 16 -7.76 6.80 7.92
N SER A 17 -8.58 5.94 8.51
CA SER A 17 -8.74 5.85 9.97
C SER A 17 -7.43 5.40 10.64
N VAL A 18 -6.72 4.44 10.07
CA VAL A 18 -5.40 3.99 10.56
C VAL A 18 -4.35 5.10 10.45
N LEU A 19 -4.31 5.82 9.32
CA LEU A 19 -3.44 6.99 9.13
C LEU A 19 -3.77 8.11 10.12
N GLY A 20 -5.05 8.44 10.28
CA GLY A 20 -5.52 9.44 11.24
C GLY A 20 -5.17 9.05 12.69
N LEU A 21 -5.33 7.76 13.03
CA LEU A 21 -4.93 7.24 14.35
C LEU A 21 -3.42 7.42 14.57
N ARG A 22 -2.58 7.11 13.57
CA ARG A 22 -1.13 7.35 13.67
C ARG A 22 -0.82 8.81 13.97
N ILE A 23 -1.37 9.75 13.18
CA ILE A 23 -1.14 11.18 13.37
C ILE A 23 -1.64 11.65 14.74
N CYS A 24 -2.83 11.19 15.16
CA CYS A 24 -3.38 11.50 16.50
C CYS A 24 -2.47 10.98 17.63
N VAL A 25 -1.94 9.76 17.49
CA VAL A 25 -1.00 9.19 18.45
C VAL A 25 0.28 10.03 18.53
N ARG A 26 0.83 10.41 17.39
CA ARG A 26 2.06 11.22 17.30
C ARG A 26 1.87 12.62 17.89
N THR A 27 0.80 13.31 17.50
CA THR A 27 0.51 14.66 18.00
C THR A 27 0.25 14.69 19.51
N ARG A 28 -0.39 13.64 20.06
CA ARG A 28 -0.62 13.54 21.51
C ARG A 28 0.62 13.16 22.30
N THR A 29 1.56 12.42 21.70
CA THR A 29 2.78 11.97 22.41
C THR A 29 3.94 12.94 22.32
N MET A 30 4.10 13.63 21.19
CA MET A 30 5.24 14.50 20.90
C MET A 30 4.85 15.98 20.74
N GLY A 31 3.56 16.29 20.56
CA GLY A 31 3.06 17.63 20.24
C GLY A 31 3.13 17.92 18.75
N MET A 32 2.26 18.82 18.27
CA MET A 32 2.12 19.16 16.83
C MET A 32 3.40 19.76 16.22
N ARG A 33 4.23 20.45 17.00
CA ARG A 33 5.47 21.08 16.53
C ARG A 33 6.63 20.10 16.32
N ASN A 34 6.51 18.89 16.85
CA ASN A 34 7.56 17.87 16.81
C ASN A 34 7.20 16.69 15.92
N LEU A 35 6.36 16.93 14.90
CA LEU A 35 6.11 15.96 13.85
C LEU A 35 7.39 15.74 13.04
N GLU A 36 7.68 14.50 12.74
CA GLU A 36 8.85 14.08 12.01
C GLU A 36 8.56 13.86 10.52
N TRP A 37 9.60 13.75 9.70
CA TRP A 37 9.47 13.58 8.23
C TRP A 37 8.65 12.33 7.85
N ASP A 38 8.71 11.25 8.64
CA ASP A 38 7.90 10.06 8.40
C ASP A 38 6.39 10.34 8.54
N ASP A 39 5.99 11.28 9.38
CA ASP A 39 4.59 11.69 9.55
C ASP A 39 4.11 12.56 8.37
N TYR A 40 4.96 13.44 7.84
CA TYR A 40 4.64 14.22 6.63
C TYR A 40 4.50 13.32 5.39
N PHE A 41 5.38 12.31 5.24
CA PHE A 41 5.22 11.32 4.17
C PHE A 41 3.90 10.55 4.31
N MET A 42 3.45 10.24 5.53
CA MET A 42 2.18 9.56 5.74
C MET A 42 0.96 10.46 5.47
N ILE A 43 1.06 11.77 5.72
CA ILE A 43 0.03 12.73 5.31
C ILE A 43 -0.05 12.79 3.77
N ALA A 44 1.09 12.88 3.08
CA ALA A 44 1.13 12.82 1.62
C ALA A 44 0.56 11.49 1.09
N ALA A 45 0.88 10.36 1.74
CA ALA A 45 0.32 9.06 1.41
C ALA A 45 -1.21 9.02 1.56
N ALA A 46 -1.80 9.71 2.53
CA ALA A 46 -3.26 9.79 2.69
C ALA A 46 -3.93 10.47 1.48
N PHE A 47 -3.35 11.57 0.99
CA PHE A 47 -3.83 12.23 -0.22
C PHE A 47 -3.69 11.35 -1.47
N LEU A 48 -2.53 10.72 -1.65
CA LEU A 48 -2.27 9.83 -2.78
C LEU A 48 -3.19 8.61 -2.76
N TYR A 49 -3.45 8.02 -1.57
CA TYR A 49 -4.34 6.89 -1.40
C TYR A 49 -5.79 7.25 -1.74
N SER A 50 -6.23 8.45 -1.32
CA SER A 50 -7.56 8.96 -1.69
C SER A 50 -7.68 9.20 -3.20
N ALA A 51 -6.64 9.78 -3.82
CA ALA A 51 -6.59 10.01 -5.26
C ALA A 51 -6.59 8.70 -6.05
N GLU A 52 -5.80 7.69 -5.64
CA GLU A 52 -5.76 6.37 -6.26
C GLU A 52 -7.13 5.69 -6.23
N THR A 53 -7.78 5.67 -5.06
CA THR A 53 -9.11 5.08 -4.92
C THR A 53 -10.14 5.80 -5.79
N ALA A 54 -10.09 7.14 -5.87
CA ALA A 54 -10.96 7.93 -6.74
C ALA A 54 -10.73 7.62 -8.22
N LEU A 55 -9.48 7.47 -8.66
CA LEU A 55 -9.14 7.08 -10.03
C LEU A 55 -9.62 5.66 -10.35
N ALA A 56 -9.42 4.70 -9.44
CA ALA A 56 -9.91 3.33 -9.62
C ALA A 56 -11.44 3.29 -9.71
N TYR A 57 -12.14 4.06 -8.87
CA TYR A 57 -13.59 4.23 -8.96
C TYR A 57 -14.02 4.83 -10.29
N THR A 58 -13.32 5.87 -10.76
CA THR A 58 -13.62 6.55 -12.04
C THR A 58 -13.52 5.58 -13.22
N VAL A 59 -12.50 4.71 -13.25
CA VAL A 59 -12.35 3.69 -14.29
C VAL A 59 -13.56 2.76 -14.33
N GLY A 60 -14.04 2.28 -13.19
CA GLY A 60 -15.18 1.38 -13.13
C GLY A 60 -16.52 2.09 -13.37
N ALA A 61 -16.80 3.18 -12.67
CA ALA A 61 -18.12 3.82 -12.66
C ALA A 61 -18.38 4.70 -13.86
N TYR A 62 -17.40 5.48 -14.31
CA TYR A 62 -17.57 6.42 -15.42
C TYR A 62 -17.13 5.84 -16.76
N TRP A 63 -16.01 5.11 -16.80
CA TRP A 63 -15.47 4.56 -18.03
C TRP A 63 -15.82 3.08 -18.27
N GLN A 64 -16.67 2.49 -17.42
CA GLN A 64 -17.15 1.10 -17.53
C GLN A 64 -16.01 0.06 -17.66
N GLY A 65 -14.84 0.34 -17.08
CA GLY A 65 -13.66 -0.51 -17.21
C GLY A 65 -13.01 -0.48 -18.60
N LEU A 66 -13.45 0.40 -19.48
CA LEU A 66 -12.93 0.48 -20.85
C LEU A 66 -11.64 1.29 -20.93
N ALA A 67 -10.70 0.79 -21.73
CA ALA A 67 -9.47 1.47 -22.10
C ALA A 67 -9.07 1.02 -23.53
N ASN A 68 -7.90 1.43 -24.02
CA ASN A 68 -7.44 1.08 -25.36
C ASN A 68 -6.96 -0.37 -25.53
N ASN A 69 -7.10 -1.21 -24.51
CA ASN A 69 -6.78 -2.64 -24.52
C ASN A 69 -8.00 -3.50 -24.86
N GLY A 70 -7.74 -4.79 -25.17
CA GLY A 70 -8.80 -5.81 -25.32
C GLY A 70 -9.64 -5.69 -26.59
N MET A 71 -9.15 -5.03 -27.62
CA MET A 71 -9.83 -4.89 -28.94
C MET A 71 -9.03 -5.59 -30.03
N THR A 72 -9.74 -6.20 -30.98
CA THR A 72 -9.17 -6.67 -32.25
C THR A 72 -8.94 -5.50 -33.22
N ASN A 73 -8.13 -5.72 -34.24
CA ASN A 73 -7.87 -4.68 -35.25
C ASN A 73 -9.11 -4.31 -36.06
N GLU A 74 -10.03 -5.27 -36.25
CA GLU A 74 -11.32 -5.03 -36.92
C GLU A 74 -12.22 -4.15 -36.06
N GLU A 75 -12.36 -4.44 -34.77
CA GLU A 75 -13.13 -3.63 -33.85
C GLU A 75 -12.59 -2.21 -33.73
N ARG A 76 -11.24 -2.04 -33.71
CA ARG A 76 -10.60 -0.71 -33.69
C ARG A 76 -10.92 0.12 -34.91
N LYS A 77 -10.96 -0.51 -36.09
CA LYS A 77 -11.30 0.18 -37.38
C LYS A 77 -12.79 0.50 -37.50
N ALA A 78 -13.64 -0.38 -36.94
CA ALA A 78 -15.09 -0.22 -36.99
C ALA A 78 -15.62 0.79 -35.96
N LEU A 79 -14.85 1.13 -34.93
CA LEU A 79 -15.28 2.01 -33.84
C LEU A 79 -15.39 3.46 -34.36
N ASP A 80 -16.60 4.01 -34.34
CA ASP A 80 -16.84 5.41 -34.68
C ASP A 80 -16.21 6.34 -33.66
N THR A 81 -15.40 7.29 -34.12
CA THR A 81 -14.71 8.29 -33.27
C THR A 81 -15.66 9.22 -32.52
N ARG A 82 -16.93 9.31 -32.95
CA ARG A 82 -17.99 10.08 -32.28
C ARG A 82 -18.79 9.26 -31.32
N SER A 83 -18.56 7.96 -31.22
CA SER A 83 -19.29 7.08 -30.32
C SER A 83 -18.93 7.34 -28.84
N GLN A 84 -19.87 7.07 -27.94
CA GLN A 84 -19.66 7.18 -26.51
C GLN A 84 -18.58 6.17 -26.04
N GLU A 85 -18.53 4.98 -26.65
CA GLU A 85 -17.51 3.98 -26.35
C GLU A 85 -16.10 4.48 -26.65
N TYR A 86 -15.90 5.16 -27.79
CA TYR A 86 -14.61 5.75 -28.14
C TYR A 86 -14.14 6.74 -27.07
N LEU A 87 -15.03 7.63 -26.59
CA LEU A 87 -14.72 8.60 -25.55
C LEU A 87 -14.39 7.91 -24.23
N PHE A 88 -15.10 6.84 -23.86
CA PHE A 88 -14.82 6.08 -22.64
C PHE A 88 -13.46 5.41 -22.71
N ARG A 89 -13.09 4.82 -23.85
CA ARG A 89 -11.78 4.16 -24.03
C ARG A 89 -10.64 5.16 -23.97
N VAL A 90 -10.77 6.32 -24.59
CA VAL A 90 -9.76 7.39 -24.57
C VAL A 90 -9.58 7.91 -23.14
N ASN A 91 -10.66 8.27 -22.46
CA ASN A 91 -10.60 8.82 -21.11
C ASN A 91 -10.21 7.75 -20.08
N GLY A 92 -10.67 6.52 -20.22
CA GLY A 92 -10.24 5.41 -19.41
C GLY A 92 -8.74 5.15 -19.50
N SER A 93 -8.17 5.21 -20.72
CA SER A 93 -6.72 5.09 -20.91
C SER A 93 -5.94 6.23 -20.26
N LYS A 94 -6.40 7.47 -20.35
CA LYS A 94 -5.80 8.62 -19.66
C LYS A 94 -5.84 8.44 -18.12
N THR A 95 -6.99 8.01 -17.62
CA THR A 95 -7.17 7.71 -16.18
C THR A 95 -6.25 6.58 -15.72
N GLN A 96 -6.04 5.55 -16.56
CA GLN A 96 -5.12 4.46 -16.26
C GLN A 96 -3.66 4.93 -16.15
N VAL A 97 -3.17 5.78 -17.06
CA VAL A 97 -1.81 6.34 -16.98
C VAL A 97 -1.64 7.14 -15.68
N THR A 98 -2.61 8.02 -15.37
CA THR A 98 -2.60 8.80 -14.13
C THR A 98 -2.66 7.89 -12.90
N GLY A 99 -3.50 6.87 -12.93
CA GLY A 99 -3.60 5.86 -11.88
C GLY A 99 -2.27 5.15 -11.60
N TRP A 100 -1.55 4.76 -12.65
CA TRP A 100 -0.22 4.17 -12.51
C TRP A 100 0.77 5.11 -11.80
N VAL A 101 0.82 6.39 -12.21
CA VAL A 101 1.71 7.40 -11.60
C VAL A 101 1.39 7.61 -10.11
N VAL A 102 0.09 7.74 -9.78
CA VAL A 102 -0.35 7.91 -8.39
C VAL A 102 -0.06 6.67 -7.55
N TYR A 103 -0.38 5.48 -8.06
CA TYR A 103 -0.14 4.20 -7.41
C TYR A 103 1.34 3.99 -7.06
N ILE A 104 2.26 4.13 -8.04
CA ILE A 104 3.69 3.97 -7.77
C ILE A 104 4.19 5.02 -6.78
N THR A 105 3.75 6.28 -6.92
CA THR A 105 4.17 7.36 -6.02
C THR A 105 3.70 7.10 -4.60
N LEU A 106 2.49 6.56 -4.40
CA LEU A 106 1.98 6.15 -3.10
C LEU A 106 2.85 5.05 -2.47
N LEU A 107 3.14 3.96 -3.20
CA LEU A 107 3.97 2.86 -2.67
C LEU A 107 5.37 3.35 -2.28
N TRP A 108 6.02 4.13 -3.13
CA TRP A 108 7.36 4.65 -2.84
C TRP A 108 7.38 5.70 -1.73
N THR A 109 6.32 6.50 -1.58
CA THR A 109 6.14 7.42 -0.45
C THR A 109 6.07 6.67 0.89
N MET A 110 5.34 5.56 0.94
CA MET A 110 5.28 4.72 2.14
C MET A 110 6.64 4.07 2.46
N LYS A 111 7.39 3.62 1.44
CA LYS A 111 8.75 3.09 1.62
C LYS A 111 9.72 4.17 2.12
N ALA A 112 9.60 5.40 1.61
CA ALA A 112 10.40 6.54 2.10
C ALA A 112 10.10 6.85 3.58
N ALA A 113 8.83 6.85 3.98
CA ALA A 113 8.43 6.99 5.38
C ALA A 113 9.02 5.89 6.26
N MET A 114 9.06 4.63 5.77
CA MET A 114 9.70 3.51 6.46
C MET A 114 11.21 3.72 6.64
N CYS A 115 11.91 4.22 5.62
CA CYS A 115 13.32 4.56 5.75
C CYS A 115 13.58 5.63 6.81
N VAL A 116 12.79 6.70 6.82
CA VAL A 116 12.90 7.75 7.84
C VAL A 116 12.63 7.19 9.25
N PHE A 117 11.62 6.34 9.38
CA PHE A 117 11.36 5.62 10.63
C PHE A 117 12.57 4.75 11.06
N TYR A 118 13.22 4.06 10.12
CA TYR A 118 14.42 3.26 10.41
C TYR A 118 15.63 4.11 10.78
N LEU A 119 15.83 5.31 10.21
CA LEU A 119 16.89 6.24 10.62
C LEU A 119 16.81 6.54 12.11
N ARG A 120 15.59 6.76 12.61
CA ARG A 120 15.36 7.00 14.04
C ARG A 120 15.54 5.75 14.89
N LEU A 121 15.10 4.60 14.39
CA LEU A 121 15.24 3.33 15.12
C LEU A 121 16.71 2.91 15.25
N THR A 122 17.55 3.28 14.28
CA THR A 122 18.98 2.95 14.23
C THR A 122 19.90 4.08 14.71
N ASP A 123 19.32 5.07 15.40
CA ASP A 123 20.13 6.18 15.97
C ASP A 123 21.20 5.64 16.93
N GLY A 124 22.43 6.12 16.78
CA GLY A 124 23.60 5.61 17.50
C GLY A 124 24.29 4.39 16.85
N LEU A 125 23.71 3.73 15.83
CA LEU A 125 24.26 2.55 15.18
C LEU A 125 24.78 2.87 13.77
N LYS A 126 26.04 3.31 13.64
CA LYS A 126 26.63 3.79 12.37
C LYS A 126 26.45 2.83 11.19
N ILE A 127 26.65 1.52 11.37
CA ILE A 127 26.55 0.51 10.31
C ILE A 127 25.13 0.42 9.77
N TYR A 128 24.12 0.40 10.63
CA TYR A 128 22.72 0.32 10.22
C TYR A 128 22.25 1.62 9.56
N ARG A 129 22.71 2.76 10.07
CA ARG A 129 22.43 4.08 9.48
C ARG A 129 22.91 4.19 8.03
N SER A 130 24.12 3.68 7.73
CA SER A 130 24.64 3.61 6.36
C SER A 130 23.73 2.77 5.44
N ARG A 131 23.23 1.61 5.91
CA ARG A 131 22.29 0.79 5.15
C ARG A 131 20.97 1.52 4.87
N VAL A 132 20.47 2.30 5.82
CA VAL A 132 19.25 3.08 5.61
C VAL A 132 19.46 4.18 4.57
N TYR A 133 20.61 4.88 4.56
CA TYR A 133 20.91 5.85 3.50
C TYR A 133 21.02 5.19 2.11
N ALA A 134 21.64 4.02 2.01
CA ALA A 134 21.64 3.24 0.77
C ALA A 134 20.21 2.86 0.35
N GLY A 135 19.33 2.53 1.32
CA GLY A 135 17.91 2.29 1.09
C GLY A 135 17.16 3.50 0.55
N ILE A 136 17.40 4.68 1.09
CA ILE A 136 16.81 5.94 0.60
C ILE A 136 17.22 6.20 -0.86
N LEU A 137 18.51 6.04 -1.17
CA LEU A 137 19.00 6.17 -2.54
C LEU A 137 18.35 5.13 -3.47
N LEU A 138 18.26 3.87 -3.04
CA LEU A 138 17.62 2.79 -3.80
C LEU A 138 16.15 3.10 -4.07
N ILE A 139 15.41 3.59 -3.08
CA ILE A 139 13.99 3.96 -3.21
C ILE A 139 13.83 5.08 -4.22
N PHE A 140 14.62 6.15 -4.11
CA PHE A 140 14.53 7.29 -5.02
C PHE A 140 14.89 6.90 -6.46
N THR A 141 15.97 6.15 -6.67
CA THR A 141 16.39 5.72 -8.00
C THR A 141 15.38 4.75 -8.63
N THR A 142 14.87 3.78 -7.88
CA THR A 142 13.86 2.85 -8.41
C THR A 142 12.52 3.52 -8.68
N TRP A 143 12.09 4.48 -7.85
CA TRP A 143 10.93 5.32 -8.14
C TRP A 143 11.09 6.08 -9.46
N ALA A 144 12.23 6.74 -9.66
CA ALA A 144 12.51 7.47 -10.89
C ALA A 144 12.52 6.53 -12.10
N VAL A 145 13.13 5.35 -12.00
CA VAL A 145 13.15 4.36 -13.09
C VAL A 145 11.74 3.90 -13.44
N VAL A 146 10.90 3.55 -12.46
CA VAL A 146 9.51 3.13 -12.72
C VAL A 146 8.69 4.28 -13.31
N LEU A 147 8.82 5.49 -12.76
CA LEU A 147 8.11 6.66 -13.27
C LEU A 147 8.49 6.95 -14.73
N LEU A 148 9.79 6.95 -15.03
CA LEU A 148 10.28 7.16 -16.39
C LEU A 148 9.86 6.02 -17.33
N SER A 149 9.85 4.77 -16.88
CA SER A 149 9.36 3.65 -17.71
C SER A 149 7.89 3.79 -18.08
N ILE A 150 7.05 4.34 -17.18
CA ILE A 150 5.65 4.62 -17.46
C ILE A 150 5.49 5.81 -18.40
N LEU A 151 6.20 6.92 -18.16
CA LEU A 151 6.03 8.14 -18.94
C LEU A 151 6.68 8.06 -20.33
N LEU A 152 7.83 7.39 -20.43
CA LEU A 152 8.62 7.28 -21.65
C LEU A 152 8.42 5.94 -22.39
N GLY A 153 7.78 4.96 -21.77
CA GLY A 153 7.56 3.63 -22.34
C GLY A 153 6.71 3.63 -23.60
N CYS A 154 5.92 4.70 -23.83
CA CYS A 154 5.18 4.94 -25.06
C CYS A 154 5.51 6.31 -25.62
N HIS A 155 6.15 6.34 -26.77
CA HIS A 155 6.49 7.59 -27.46
C HIS A 155 5.87 7.68 -28.83
N PRO A 156 5.24 8.80 -29.19
CA PRO A 156 4.83 9.97 -28.39
C PRO A 156 3.68 9.63 -27.42
N LEU A 157 3.58 10.41 -26.32
CA LEU A 157 2.67 10.15 -25.19
C LEU A 157 1.20 9.97 -25.58
N HIS A 158 0.74 10.62 -26.65
CA HIS A 158 -0.65 10.51 -27.11
C HIS A 158 -1.06 9.08 -27.52
N LYS A 159 -0.09 8.21 -27.86
CA LYS A 159 -0.35 6.81 -28.19
C LYS A 159 -0.93 6.00 -27.02
N TYR A 160 -0.75 6.45 -25.78
CA TYR A 160 -1.36 5.80 -24.61
C TYR A 160 -2.89 5.78 -24.65
N TRP A 161 -3.52 6.71 -25.34
CA TRP A 161 -4.98 6.76 -25.51
C TRP A 161 -5.42 6.64 -26.98
N GLN A 162 -4.49 6.27 -27.85
CA GLN A 162 -4.80 6.01 -29.26
C GLN A 162 -5.58 4.70 -29.39
N ILE A 163 -6.66 4.71 -30.17
CA ILE A 163 -7.48 3.53 -30.43
C ILE A 163 -7.09 2.91 -31.77
N ASN A 164 -7.10 3.68 -32.83
CA ASN A 164 -6.77 3.22 -34.21
C ASN A 164 -5.69 4.12 -34.83
N PRO A 165 -4.61 3.56 -35.43
CA PRO A 165 -4.22 2.15 -35.43
C PRO A 165 -3.80 1.63 -34.05
N ASP A 166 -3.65 0.28 -33.91
CA ASP A 166 -3.20 -0.33 -32.64
C ASP A 166 -1.82 0.24 -32.25
N PRO A 167 -1.70 0.86 -31.06
CA PRO A 167 -0.42 1.43 -30.63
C PRO A 167 0.59 0.40 -30.12
N GLY A 168 0.18 -0.89 -30.03
CA GLY A 168 0.99 -1.98 -29.46
C GLY A 168 0.89 -2.08 -27.93
N ASN A 169 1.28 -3.26 -27.40
CA ASN A 169 1.12 -3.57 -25.99
C ASN A 169 1.80 -2.58 -25.02
N HIS A 170 2.97 -2.03 -25.38
CA HIS A 170 3.69 -1.07 -24.54
C HIS A 170 2.97 0.28 -24.38
N CYS A 171 2.09 0.63 -25.33
CA CYS A 171 1.25 1.82 -25.28
C CYS A 171 -0.19 1.53 -24.77
N GLN A 172 -0.42 0.36 -24.18
CA GLN A 172 -1.69 0.02 -23.54
C GLN A 172 -1.49 0.02 -22.01
N PRO A 173 -1.78 1.13 -21.30
CA PRO A 173 -1.35 1.31 -19.91
C PRO A 173 -1.89 0.25 -18.96
N ALA A 174 -3.09 -0.27 -19.21
CA ALA A 174 -3.70 -1.28 -18.35
C ALA A 174 -3.04 -2.66 -18.43
N VAL A 175 -2.38 -3.00 -19.55
CA VAL A 175 -1.84 -4.34 -19.84
C VAL A 175 -0.39 -4.32 -20.34
N SER A 176 0.29 -3.18 -20.24
CA SER A 176 1.68 -3.03 -20.62
C SER A 176 2.59 -3.98 -19.81
N ARG A 177 3.17 -4.96 -20.51
CA ARG A 177 4.07 -5.93 -19.89
C ARG A 177 5.29 -5.25 -19.26
N ILE A 178 5.85 -4.25 -19.92
CA ILE A 178 7.02 -3.52 -19.42
C ILE A 178 6.68 -2.85 -18.10
N ASN A 179 5.58 -2.08 -18.03
CA ASN A 179 5.17 -1.39 -16.82
C ASN A 179 4.89 -2.38 -15.68
N LEU A 180 4.21 -3.50 -15.98
CA LEU A 180 3.92 -4.53 -15.00
C LEU A 180 5.19 -5.16 -14.44
N PHE A 181 6.10 -5.66 -15.28
CA PHE A 181 7.31 -6.35 -14.82
C PHE A 181 8.28 -5.41 -14.11
N VAL A 182 8.55 -4.23 -14.67
CA VAL A 182 9.46 -3.24 -14.05
C VAL A 182 8.95 -2.84 -12.67
N THR A 183 7.64 -2.54 -12.56
CA THR A 183 7.05 -2.16 -11.28
C THR A 183 7.12 -3.29 -10.26
N VAL A 184 6.70 -4.51 -10.62
CA VAL A 184 6.66 -5.65 -9.67
C VAL A 184 8.07 -6.02 -9.21
N ILE A 185 9.04 -6.09 -10.13
CA ILE A 185 10.43 -6.47 -9.79
C ILE A 185 11.06 -5.43 -8.86
N LEU A 186 10.97 -4.13 -9.20
CA LEU A 186 11.57 -3.07 -8.40
C LEU A 186 10.82 -2.86 -7.08
N ASN A 187 9.50 -3.04 -7.06
CA ASN A 187 8.71 -3.05 -5.83
C ASN A 187 9.17 -4.15 -4.88
N ALA A 188 9.25 -5.41 -5.36
CA ALA A 188 9.69 -6.54 -4.57
C ALA A 188 11.15 -6.40 -4.09
N LEU A 189 12.05 -5.93 -4.96
CA LEU A 189 13.46 -5.71 -4.62
C LEU A 189 13.61 -4.68 -3.48
N THR A 190 12.91 -3.55 -3.58
CA THR A 190 12.93 -2.52 -2.55
C THR A 190 12.29 -2.98 -1.24
N ASP A 191 11.20 -3.75 -1.28
CA ASP A 191 10.59 -4.34 -0.09
C ASP A 191 11.53 -5.34 0.59
N ALA A 192 12.14 -6.25 -0.17
CA ALA A 192 13.11 -7.19 0.36
C ALA A 192 14.31 -6.49 1.00
N TYR A 193 14.82 -5.42 0.37
CA TYR A 193 15.89 -4.60 0.94
C TYR A 193 15.48 -3.94 2.25
N LEU A 194 14.30 -3.29 2.30
CA LEU A 194 13.79 -2.65 3.51
C LEU A 194 13.59 -3.64 4.67
N LEU A 195 13.10 -4.84 4.36
CA LEU A 195 12.95 -5.90 5.35
C LEU A 195 14.30 -6.42 5.86
N SER A 196 15.35 -6.40 5.03
CA SER A 196 16.71 -6.86 5.42
C SER A 196 17.39 -5.93 6.43
N ILE A 197 17.02 -4.64 6.50
CA ILE A 197 17.66 -3.67 7.40
C ILE A 197 17.46 -4.04 8.88
N PRO A 198 16.22 -4.25 9.36
CA PRO A 198 15.98 -4.57 10.76
C PRO A 198 16.29 -6.04 11.13
N MET A 199 16.38 -6.97 10.16
CA MET A 199 16.59 -8.39 10.43
C MET A 199 17.81 -8.71 11.32
N PRO A 200 19.05 -8.24 10.99
CA PRO A 200 20.22 -8.56 11.82
C PRO A 200 20.15 -7.96 13.21
N MET A 201 19.50 -6.80 13.37
CA MET A 201 19.32 -6.16 14.66
C MET A 201 18.48 -7.03 15.60
N PHE A 202 17.55 -7.82 15.04
CA PHE A 202 16.66 -8.68 15.82
C PHE A 202 17.28 -9.99 16.27
N TRP A 203 18.23 -10.52 15.52
CA TRP A 203 18.96 -11.72 15.92
C TRP A 203 20.00 -11.42 17.01
N SER A 204 20.52 -10.19 17.06
CA SER A 204 21.61 -9.81 17.96
C SER A 204 21.14 -9.27 19.34
N VAL A 205 19.88 -8.86 19.49
CA VAL A 205 19.38 -8.19 20.70
C VAL A 205 18.13 -8.89 21.25
N ARG A 206 18.08 -9.11 22.56
CA ARG A 206 16.86 -9.56 23.26
C ARG A 206 15.82 -8.44 23.24
N ILE A 207 14.93 -8.47 22.26
CA ILE A 207 13.92 -7.44 22.04
C ILE A 207 12.67 -7.76 22.85
N PRO A 208 12.06 -6.75 23.50
CA PRO A 208 10.80 -6.94 24.20
C PRO A 208 9.70 -7.38 23.22
N THR A 209 8.86 -8.31 23.66
CA THR A 209 7.80 -8.97 22.86
C THR A 209 6.95 -7.99 22.05
N ARG A 210 6.71 -6.79 22.59
CA ARG A 210 5.94 -5.72 21.92
C ARG A 210 6.56 -5.27 20.59
N LYS A 211 7.87 -5.06 20.55
CA LYS A 211 8.60 -4.68 19.34
C LYS A 211 8.66 -5.85 18.34
N LYS A 212 8.77 -7.08 18.84
CA LYS A 212 8.77 -8.31 18.04
C LYS A 212 7.45 -8.48 17.27
N ILE A 213 6.30 -8.24 17.92
CA ILE A 213 4.97 -8.32 17.27
C ILE A 213 4.87 -7.30 16.12
N GLY A 214 5.21 -6.02 16.37
CA GLY A 214 5.17 -5.00 15.32
C GLY A 214 5.99 -5.36 14.09
N LEU A 215 7.11 -6.05 14.31
CA LEU A 215 7.99 -6.48 13.25
C LEU A 215 7.46 -7.67 12.46
N ILE A 216 6.96 -8.70 13.17
CA ILE A 216 6.33 -9.86 12.50
C ILE A 216 5.19 -9.36 11.60
N THR A 217 4.39 -8.42 12.08
CA THR A 217 3.31 -7.82 11.29
C THR A 217 3.84 -7.08 10.05
N LEU A 218 4.95 -6.35 10.21
CA LEU A 218 5.59 -5.66 9.09
C LEU A 218 6.09 -6.66 8.02
N PHE A 219 6.75 -7.75 8.45
CA PHE A 219 7.23 -8.80 7.56
C PHE A 219 6.09 -9.51 6.83
N SER A 220 5.05 -9.90 7.57
CA SER A 220 3.86 -10.55 7.00
C SER A 220 3.16 -9.65 6.00
N GLY A 221 3.03 -8.35 6.32
CA GLY A 221 2.44 -7.37 5.43
C GLY A 221 3.27 -7.14 4.16
N GLY A 222 4.59 -6.99 4.28
CA GLY A 222 5.48 -6.87 3.13
C GLY A 222 5.44 -8.09 2.21
N ALA A 223 5.44 -9.30 2.78
CA ALA A 223 5.28 -10.54 2.02
C ALA A 223 3.92 -10.60 1.30
N PHE A 224 2.84 -10.17 1.97
CA PHE A 224 1.51 -10.10 1.37
C PHE A 224 1.46 -9.11 0.20
N VAL A 225 2.01 -7.91 0.36
CA VAL A 225 2.06 -6.88 -0.71
C VAL A 225 2.83 -7.41 -1.92
N MET A 226 3.98 -8.05 -1.71
CA MET A 226 4.73 -8.70 -2.80
C MET A 226 3.91 -9.76 -3.52
N THR A 227 3.23 -10.64 -2.79
CA THR A 227 2.38 -11.70 -3.35
C THR A 227 1.20 -11.12 -4.12
N ALA A 228 0.55 -10.08 -3.59
CA ALA A 228 -0.57 -9.40 -4.24
C ALA A 228 -0.14 -8.73 -5.56
N GLY A 229 1.04 -8.09 -5.59
CA GLY A 229 1.60 -7.50 -6.81
C GLY A 229 1.89 -8.53 -7.90
N VAL A 230 2.48 -9.67 -7.53
CA VAL A 230 2.70 -10.79 -8.46
C VAL A 230 1.38 -11.36 -8.97
N LEU A 231 0.42 -11.60 -8.08
CA LEU A 231 -0.90 -12.12 -8.44
C LEU A 231 -1.62 -11.17 -9.40
N ARG A 232 -1.59 -9.86 -9.13
CA ARG A 232 -2.14 -8.84 -10.03
C ARG A 232 -1.51 -8.94 -11.42
N CYS A 233 -0.19 -9.04 -11.51
CA CYS A 233 0.53 -9.19 -12.77
C CYS A 233 0.05 -10.41 -13.56
N VAL A 234 -0.05 -11.59 -12.92
CA VAL A 234 -0.50 -12.84 -13.53
C VAL A 234 -1.96 -12.72 -14.03
N LEU A 235 -2.85 -12.13 -13.23
CA LEU A 235 -4.28 -11.99 -13.59
C LEU A 235 -4.47 -11.07 -14.80
N ILE A 236 -3.76 -9.94 -14.84
CA ILE A 236 -3.82 -9.01 -15.98
C ILE A 236 -3.29 -9.67 -17.25
N LEU A 237 -2.21 -10.44 -17.16
CA LEU A 237 -1.63 -11.13 -18.32
C LEU A 237 -2.53 -12.26 -18.85
N ARG A 238 -3.30 -12.92 -17.95
CA ARG A 238 -4.25 -13.99 -18.35
C ARG A 238 -5.51 -13.46 -19.04
N ASN A 239 -6.00 -12.29 -18.62
CA ASN A 239 -7.25 -11.70 -19.11
C ASN A 239 -7.07 -10.24 -19.57
N PRO A 240 -6.39 -9.98 -20.71
CA PRO A 240 -6.11 -8.63 -21.15
C PRO A 240 -7.35 -7.78 -21.45
N SER A 241 -8.49 -8.40 -21.80
CA SER A 241 -9.76 -7.70 -22.09
C SER A 241 -10.33 -6.98 -20.87
N LYS A 242 -10.17 -7.57 -19.66
CA LYS A 242 -10.60 -6.98 -18.40
C LYS A 242 -9.43 -6.37 -17.60
N GLY A 243 -8.27 -6.19 -18.25
CA GLY A 243 -7.04 -5.78 -17.59
C GLY A 243 -7.15 -4.43 -16.88
N ALA A 244 -7.83 -3.44 -17.48
CA ALA A 244 -8.02 -2.11 -16.91
C ALA A 244 -8.80 -2.15 -15.58
N GLU A 245 -9.89 -2.89 -15.54
CA GLU A 245 -10.73 -3.06 -14.36
C GLU A 245 -9.99 -3.84 -13.26
N GLN A 246 -9.39 -4.97 -13.61
CA GLN A 246 -8.63 -5.80 -12.67
C GLN A 246 -7.42 -5.09 -12.10
N ALA A 247 -6.72 -4.28 -12.91
CA ALA A 247 -5.59 -3.48 -12.43
C ALA A 247 -6.01 -2.55 -11.29
N GLY A 248 -7.14 -1.86 -11.43
CA GLY A 248 -7.68 -0.97 -10.40
C GLY A 248 -8.08 -1.73 -9.14
N TYR A 249 -8.79 -2.86 -9.26
CA TYR A 249 -9.25 -3.65 -8.12
C TYR A 249 -8.10 -4.17 -7.25
N TRP A 250 -7.08 -4.73 -7.88
CA TRP A 250 -5.93 -5.26 -7.16
C TRP A 250 -5.03 -4.16 -6.61
N ALA A 251 -4.90 -3.03 -7.31
CA ALA A 251 -4.13 -1.90 -6.81
C ALA A 251 -4.70 -1.38 -5.48
N VAL A 252 -6.01 -1.16 -5.39
CA VAL A 252 -6.68 -0.68 -4.16
C VAL A 252 -6.48 -1.64 -2.98
N ARG A 253 -6.55 -2.97 -3.21
CA ARG A 253 -6.32 -3.96 -2.15
C ARG A 253 -4.86 -4.00 -1.70
N GLU A 254 -3.93 -3.93 -2.65
CA GLU A 254 -2.49 -3.92 -2.39
C GLU A 254 -2.10 -2.69 -1.58
N THR A 255 -2.54 -1.50 -2.00
CA THR A 255 -2.23 -0.24 -1.31
C THR A 255 -2.90 -0.15 0.06
N PHE A 256 -4.10 -0.67 0.23
CA PHE A 256 -4.73 -0.78 1.54
C PHE A 256 -3.86 -1.55 2.53
N VAL A 257 -3.41 -2.76 2.14
CA VAL A 257 -2.55 -3.56 3.02
C VAL A 257 -1.22 -2.86 3.28
N ALA A 258 -0.63 -2.23 2.26
CA ALA A 258 0.59 -1.46 2.42
C ALA A 258 0.41 -0.28 3.41
N VAL A 259 -0.69 0.47 3.31
CA VAL A 259 -1.05 1.55 4.24
C VAL A 259 -1.18 1.01 5.66
N VAL A 260 -1.98 -0.04 5.86
CA VAL A 260 -2.19 -0.61 7.20
C VAL A 260 -0.88 -1.09 7.79
N THR A 261 -0.13 -1.93 7.08
CA THR A 261 1.09 -2.57 7.59
C THR A 261 2.20 -1.56 7.90
N THR A 262 2.37 -0.53 7.09
CA THR A 262 3.39 0.52 7.32
C THR A 262 3.09 1.36 8.57
N ASN A 263 1.83 1.48 8.96
CA ASN A 263 1.43 2.25 10.14
C ASN A 263 1.43 1.46 11.45
N LEU A 264 1.30 0.13 11.38
CA LEU A 264 1.21 -0.74 12.56
C LEU A 264 2.40 -0.63 13.54
N PRO A 265 3.68 -0.48 13.11
CA PRO A 265 4.80 -0.33 14.04
C PRO A 265 4.69 0.88 14.98
N VAL A 266 3.98 1.92 14.56
CA VAL A 266 3.73 3.12 15.38
C VAL A 266 2.47 2.96 16.22
N VAL A 267 1.41 2.39 15.66
CA VAL A 267 0.09 2.27 16.30
C VAL A 267 0.07 1.18 17.38
N ILE A 268 0.64 0.00 17.12
CA ILE A 268 0.60 -1.15 18.06
C ILE A 268 1.21 -0.83 19.44
N PRO A 269 2.42 -0.26 19.56
CA PRO A 269 3.00 0.03 20.87
C PRO A 269 2.16 1.02 21.69
N PHE A 270 1.51 1.96 21.03
CA PHE A 270 0.63 2.91 21.69
C PHE A 270 -0.66 2.24 22.19
N MET A 271 -1.31 1.45 21.35
CA MET A 271 -2.51 0.69 21.73
C MET A 271 -2.22 -0.19 22.95
N GLN A 272 -1.11 -0.91 22.95
CA GLN A 272 -0.71 -1.77 24.08
C GLN A 272 -0.49 -0.97 25.38
N ARG A 273 0.11 0.24 25.30
CA ARG A 273 0.29 1.10 26.48
C ARG A 273 -1.04 1.57 27.06
N LYS A 274 -2.03 1.85 26.23
CA LYS A 274 -3.36 2.31 26.67
C LYS A 274 -4.25 1.17 27.14
N LEU A 275 -4.18 -0.01 26.50
CA LEU A 275 -5.00 -1.17 26.89
C LEU A 275 -4.44 -1.93 28.09
N SER A 276 -3.13 -1.89 28.34
CA SER A 276 -2.49 -2.61 29.47
C SER A 276 -3.13 -2.32 30.84
N PRO A 277 -3.42 -1.06 31.23
CA PRO A 277 -4.08 -0.80 32.50
C PRO A 277 -5.52 -1.32 32.56
N ILE A 278 -6.25 -1.29 31.44
CA ILE A 278 -7.64 -1.77 31.36
C ILE A 278 -7.70 -3.30 31.47
N LEU A 279 -6.83 -4.01 30.77
CA LEU A 279 -6.72 -5.47 30.84
C LEU A 279 -6.20 -5.95 32.21
N GLY A 280 -5.31 -5.20 32.85
CA GLY A 280 -4.85 -5.49 34.22
C GLY A 280 -5.97 -5.36 35.26
N SER A 281 -6.85 -4.37 35.11
CA SER A 281 -8.03 -4.19 35.97
C SER A 281 -9.05 -5.33 35.82
N ILE A 282 -9.31 -5.79 34.61
CA ILE A 282 -10.24 -6.92 34.34
C ILE A 282 -9.68 -8.23 34.94
N SER A 283 -8.36 -8.45 34.82
CA SER A 283 -7.71 -9.64 35.35
C SER A 283 -7.66 -9.67 36.90
N SER A 284 -7.59 -8.51 37.57
CA SER A 284 -7.65 -8.43 39.03
C SER A 284 -9.07 -8.64 39.57
N THR A 285 -10.09 -8.17 38.87
CA THR A 285 -11.50 -8.38 39.23
C THR A 285 -11.91 -9.85 39.15
N SER A 286 -11.40 -10.58 38.15
CA SER A 286 -11.67 -12.03 38.03
C SER A 286 -10.95 -12.87 39.08
N ARG A 287 -9.82 -12.41 39.63
CA ARG A 287 -9.12 -13.09 40.74
C ARG A 287 -9.80 -12.86 42.11
N LEU A 288 -10.43 -11.72 42.32
CA LEU A 288 -11.19 -11.42 43.52
C LEU A 288 -12.51 -12.23 43.59
N ASN A 289 -13.13 -12.54 42.45
CA ASN A 289 -14.37 -13.32 42.43
C ASN A 289 -14.17 -14.83 42.61
N ASN A 290 -12.96 -15.36 42.41
CA ASN A 290 -12.62 -16.77 42.65
C ASN A 290 -12.04 -17.06 44.06
N GLY A 291 -11.82 -16.03 44.86
CA GLY A 291 -11.22 -16.15 46.21
C GLY A 291 -12.22 -16.27 47.35
N THR A 292 -13.53 -16.15 47.13
CA THR A 292 -14.54 -16.12 48.18
C THR A 292 -15.38 -17.39 48.30
N CYS A 293 -15.01 -18.50 47.69
CA CYS A 293 -15.71 -19.77 47.86
C CYS A 293 -14.75 -20.85 48.37
N GLY A 294 -14.41 -20.82 49.65
CA GLY A 294 -13.56 -21.85 50.26
C GLY A 294 -13.04 -21.52 51.64
N ARG A 295 -13.94 -21.12 52.55
CA ARG A 295 -13.62 -21.18 53.99
C ARG A 295 -14.91 -21.45 54.79
N GLY A 296 -15.30 -22.68 54.78
CA GLY A 296 -16.32 -23.25 55.63
C GLY A 296 -15.71 -24.36 56.44
N ASP A 297 -15.46 -24.04 57.66
CA ASP A 297 -15.81 -24.78 58.88
C ASP A 297 -15.37 -26.26 59.03
N GLY A 298 -14.66 -26.53 60.11
CA GLY A 298 -14.21 -27.84 60.56
C GLY A 298 -13.56 -27.78 61.94
N ARG A 299 -14.29 -27.19 62.95
CA ARG A 299 -13.99 -27.47 64.35
C ARG A 299 -14.90 -28.60 64.76
N ASN A 300 -14.33 -29.72 65.26
CA ASN A 300 -14.78 -30.37 66.52
C ASN A 300 -13.95 -31.62 66.77
N ASN A 301 -13.47 -31.66 68.02
CA ASN A 301 -12.92 -32.71 68.89
C ASN A 301 -11.45 -33.06 68.75
#